data_a04cd3503411ac0ec0557ce5ba7a22b7
#
_entry.id   a04cd3503411ac0ec0557ce5ba7a22b7
#
_cell.length_a   1.000
_cell.length_b   1.000
_cell.length_c   1.000
_cell.angle_alpha   90.00
_cell.angle_beta   90.00
_cell.angle_gamma   90.00
#
_symmetry.space_group_name_H-M   'P 1'
#
loop_
_entity.id
_entity.type
_entity.pdbx_description
1 polymer ?
#
loop_
_entity_poly.entity_id
_entity_poly.type
_entity_poly.pdbx_seq_one_letter_code
_entity_poly.pdbx_strand_id
1 'polypeptide(L)'
;MSNTKPSIVFAHGLWADGSCFSRLISTLQAEGHEVVAAQNSLDTLKGDVAAVTRALGRVSSPAILVGHSYGGTVITAAGTDDRVAGLVYIAALAPDEDETSQSQQAKFPTTDVFAHIEVADGRVWLKPDGITCFAGDLSEQEQKLVWATQGVPDADLFNQRMDGTAWRSKPS
;
A
#
# COMPACT_ATOMS: atom_id res chain seq x y z
N MET A 1 -32.97 9.53 -1.38
CA MET A 1 -31.52 9.70 -1.13
C MET A 1 -30.82 8.67 -1.98
N SER A 2 -30.06 9.09 -3.00
CA SER A 2 -29.27 8.13 -3.80
C SER A 2 -28.23 7.53 -2.86
N ASN A 3 -28.31 6.23 -2.67
CA ASN A 3 -27.33 5.48 -1.87
C ASN A 3 -26.03 5.40 -2.73
N THR A 4 -25.28 6.52 -2.77
CA THR A 4 -23.98 6.55 -3.47
C THR A 4 -23.04 5.62 -2.71
N LYS A 5 -22.56 4.59 -3.41
CA LYS A 5 -21.55 3.69 -2.86
C LYS A 5 -20.28 4.47 -2.52
N PRO A 6 -19.55 4.10 -1.46
CA PRO A 6 -18.26 4.74 -1.17
C PRO A 6 -17.28 4.52 -2.33
N SER A 7 -16.43 5.49 -2.57
CA SER A 7 -15.28 5.31 -3.48
C SER A 7 -14.21 4.46 -2.80
N ILE A 8 -13.37 3.81 -3.59
CA ILE A 8 -12.28 2.97 -3.10
C ILE A 8 -10.94 3.53 -3.60
N VAL A 9 -10.02 3.79 -2.69
CA VAL A 9 -8.66 4.20 -3.04
C VAL A 9 -7.66 3.20 -2.48
N PHE A 10 -6.87 2.61 -3.38
CA PHE A 10 -5.86 1.61 -3.04
C PHE A 10 -4.47 2.22 -2.86
N ALA A 11 -3.71 1.70 -1.89
CA ALA A 11 -2.29 1.97 -1.68
C ALA A 11 -1.51 0.65 -1.66
N HIS A 12 -0.58 0.49 -2.61
CA HIS A 12 0.25 -0.72 -2.74
C HIS A 12 1.44 -0.73 -1.78
N GLY A 13 2.03 -1.91 -1.62
CA GLY A 13 3.23 -2.13 -0.81
C GLY A 13 4.53 -2.02 -1.62
N LEU A 14 5.63 -2.51 -1.02
CA LEU A 14 6.95 -2.57 -1.66
C LEU A 14 6.93 -3.56 -2.82
N TRP A 15 7.81 -3.38 -3.78
CA TRP A 15 8.02 -4.25 -4.95
C TRP A 15 6.73 -4.51 -5.76
N ALA A 16 5.79 -3.59 -5.67
CA ALA A 16 4.52 -3.62 -6.39
C ALA A 16 4.19 -2.24 -6.95
N ASP A 17 3.13 -2.16 -7.72
CA ASP A 17 2.48 -0.94 -8.16
C ASP A 17 0.94 -1.08 -8.04
N GLY A 18 0.20 -0.07 -8.45
CA GLY A 18 -1.26 -0.09 -8.36
C GLY A 18 -1.94 -1.22 -9.15
N SER A 19 -1.26 -1.83 -10.12
CA SER A 19 -1.80 -2.94 -10.91
C SER A 19 -1.95 -4.24 -10.12
N CYS A 20 -1.28 -4.37 -8.96
CA CYS A 20 -1.46 -5.52 -8.08
C CYS A 20 -2.94 -5.69 -7.63
N PHE A 21 -3.73 -4.62 -7.66
CA PHE A 21 -5.16 -4.64 -7.36
C PHE A 21 -6.07 -4.84 -8.57
N SER A 22 -5.54 -5.11 -9.77
CA SER A 22 -6.32 -5.13 -11.03
C SER A 22 -7.57 -6.00 -10.98
N ARG A 23 -7.51 -7.17 -10.34
CA ARG A 23 -8.66 -8.09 -10.18
C ARG A 23 -9.72 -7.49 -9.27
N LEU A 24 -9.33 -6.87 -8.15
CA LEU A 24 -10.25 -6.18 -7.23
C LEU A 24 -10.85 -4.93 -7.87
N ILE A 25 -10.04 -4.13 -8.57
CA ILE A 25 -10.49 -2.93 -9.27
C ILE A 25 -11.62 -3.27 -10.24
N SER A 26 -11.42 -4.29 -11.09
CA SER A 26 -12.42 -4.70 -12.08
C SER A 26 -13.74 -5.13 -11.43
N THR A 27 -13.66 -5.90 -10.34
CA THR A 27 -14.84 -6.35 -9.60
C THR A 27 -15.60 -5.20 -8.97
N LEU A 28 -14.90 -4.30 -8.27
CA LEU A 28 -15.52 -3.15 -7.58
C LEU A 28 -16.13 -2.15 -8.57
N GLN A 29 -15.47 -1.93 -9.73
CA GLN A 29 -16.03 -1.11 -10.79
C GLN A 29 -17.30 -1.71 -11.38
N ALA A 30 -17.34 -3.04 -11.59
CA ALA A 30 -18.54 -3.73 -12.04
C ALA A 30 -19.70 -3.63 -11.03
N GLU A 31 -19.39 -3.50 -9.74
CA GLU A 31 -20.35 -3.24 -8.68
C GLU A 31 -20.76 -1.76 -8.57
N GLY A 32 -20.17 -0.86 -9.35
CA GLY A 32 -20.52 0.55 -9.41
C GLY A 32 -19.81 1.44 -8.39
N HIS A 33 -18.66 1.01 -7.86
CA HIS A 33 -17.76 1.87 -7.08
C HIS A 33 -16.87 2.72 -8.00
N GLU A 34 -16.59 3.95 -7.63
CA GLU A 34 -15.44 4.68 -8.15
C GLU A 34 -14.17 4.09 -7.52
N VAL A 35 -13.19 3.73 -8.34
CA VAL A 35 -11.97 3.06 -7.86
C VAL A 35 -10.74 3.72 -8.44
N VAL A 36 -9.78 4.08 -7.58
CA VAL A 36 -8.47 4.60 -7.97
C VAL A 36 -7.38 3.88 -7.20
N ALA A 37 -6.32 3.44 -7.87
CA ALA A 37 -5.10 2.98 -7.22
C ALA A 37 -4.07 4.13 -7.22
N ALA A 38 -3.65 4.56 -6.04
CA ALA A 38 -2.54 5.50 -5.91
C ALA A 38 -1.24 4.80 -6.35
N GLN A 39 -0.39 5.56 -7.04
CA GLN A 39 0.95 5.09 -7.42
C GLN A 39 1.95 5.68 -6.41
N ASN A 40 2.36 4.86 -5.46
CA ASN A 40 3.37 5.23 -4.48
C ASN A 40 4.74 5.21 -5.14
N SER A 41 5.51 6.29 -5.01
CA SER A 41 6.88 6.33 -5.56
C SER A 41 7.86 5.50 -4.75
N LEU A 42 7.50 5.22 -3.48
CA LEU A 42 8.35 4.54 -2.50
C LEU A 42 9.68 5.28 -2.19
N ASP A 43 9.73 6.57 -2.48
CA ASP A 43 10.86 7.43 -2.14
C ASP A 43 10.78 7.94 -0.70
N THR A 44 9.61 8.42 -0.31
CA THR A 44 9.35 8.90 1.05
C THR A 44 7.91 8.60 1.47
N LEU A 45 7.70 8.31 2.75
CA LEU A 45 6.36 8.10 3.30
C LEU A 45 5.47 9.33 3.07
N LYS A 46 6.01 10.54 3.25
CA LYS A 46 5.28 11.79 2.98
C LYS A 46 4.86 11.92 1.51
N GLY A 47 5.71 11.48 0.57
CA GLY A 47 5.41 11.47 -0.87
C GLY A 47 4.28 10.49 -1.19
N ASP A 48 4.30 9.31 -0.58
CA ASP A 48 3.29 8.27 -0.79
C ASP A 48 1.94 8.65 -0.15
N VAL A 49 1.94 9.25 1.04
CA VAL A 49 0.74 9.86 1.64
C VAL A 49 0.15 10.94 0.72
N ALA A 50 1.01 11.79 0.14
CA ALA A 50 0.55 12.80 -0.82
C ALA A 50 -0.01 12.18 -2.11
N ALA A 51 0.49 11.01 -2.55
CA ALA A 51 -0.07 10.29 -3.70
C ALA A 51 -1.50 9.80 -3.41
N VAL A 52 -1.74 9.21 -2.23
CA VAL A 52 -3.09 8.82 -1.78
C VAL A 52 -4.01 10.04 -1.65
N THR A 53 -3.52 11.14 -1.06
CA THR A 53 -4.30 12.40 -0.93
C THR A 53 -4.71 12.97 -2.30
N ARG A 54 -3.82 12.89 -3.30
CA ARG A 54 -4.16 13.26 -4.69
C ARG A 54 -5.20 12.33 -5.29
N ALA A 55 -5.12 11.02 -5.04
CA ALA A 55 -6.11 10.05 -5.49
C ALA A 55 -7.50 10.32 -4.88
N LEU A 56 -7.57 10.68 -3.60
CA LEU A 56 -8.80 11.12 -2.94
C LEU A 56 -9.44 12.34 -3.63
N GLY A 57 -8.64 13.23 -4.22
CA GLY A 57 -9.12 14.35 -5.00
C GLY A 57 -9.72 13.98 -6.37
N ARG A 58 -9.67 12.70 -6.76
CA ARG A 58 -10.19 12.20 -8.05
C ARG A 58 -11.50 11.42 -7.93
N VAL A 59 -11.99 11.21 -6.72
CA VAL A 59 -13.23 10.50 -6.44
C VAL A 59 -14.28 11.45 -5.87
N SER A 60 -15.56 11.16 -6.08
CA SER A 60 -16.66 12.09 -5.81
C SER A 60 -17.44 11.78 -4.53
N SER A 61 -17.26 10.63 -3.92
CA SER A 61 -17.91 10.22 -2.67
C SER A 61 -16.90 9.98 -1.56
N PRO A 62 -17.31 9.95 -0.28
CA PRO A 62 -16.41 9.54 0.80
C PRO A 62 -15.76 8.20 0.47
N ALA A 63 -14.45 8.11 0.71
CA ALA A 63 -13.65 6.97 0.27
C ALA A 63 -13.34 6.00 1.40
N ILE A 64 -13.25 4.71 1.07
CA ILE A 64 -12.56 3.70 1.85
C ILE A 64 -11.13 3.61 1.31
N LEU A 65 -10.14 3.76 2.17
CA LEU A 65 -8.75 3.49 1.83
C LEU A 65 -8.43 2.00 2.05
N VAL A 66 -7.78 1.39 1.09
CA VAL A 66 -7.36 -0.01 1.16
C VAL A 66 -5.85 -0.08 1.01
N GLY A 67 -5.14 -0.53 2.04
CA GLY A 67 -3.68 -0.64 2.04
C GLY A 67 -3.23 -2.10 2.10
N HIS A 68 -2.28 -2.47 1.25
CA HIS A 68 -1.59 -3.76 1.29
C HIS A 68 -0.16 -3.56 1.79
N SER A 69 0.29 -4.41 2.72
CA SER A 69 1.67 -4.39 3.21
C SER A 69 2.07 -2.99 3.74
N TYR A 70 3.16 -2.38 3.24
CA TYR A 70 3.55 -1.00 3.52
C TYR A 70 2.45 0.02 3.18
N GLY A 71 1.60 -0.26 2.20
CA GLY A 71 0.43 0.59 1.90
C GLY A 71 -0.50 0.81 3.11
N GLY A 72 -0.46 -0.09 4.10
CA GLY A 72 -1.15 0.09 5.38
C GLY A 72 -0.59 1.26 6.19
N THR A 73 0.73 1.42 6.25
CA THR A 73 1.36 2.59 6.87
C THR A 73 0.92 3.88 6.17
N VAL A 74 0.88 3.85 4.83
CA VAL A 74 0.46 5.01 4.03
C VAL A 74 -1.00 5.40 4.33
N ILE A 75 -1.93 4.43 4.35
CA ILE A 75 -3.34 4.72 4.64
C ILE A 75 -3.58 5.07 6.10
N THR A 76 -2.74 4.61 7.03
CA THR A 76 -2.81 5.00 8.44
C THR A 76 -2.62 6.52 8.58
N ALA A 77 -1.66 7.08 7.87
CA ALA A 77 -1.42 8.52 7.86
C ALA A 77 -2.43 9.29 6.98
N ALA A 78 -2.64 8.85 5.73
CA ALA A 78 -3.55 9.52 4.79
C ALA A 78 -5.02 9.47 5.23
N GLY A 79 -5.39 8.47 6.01
CA GLY A 79 -6.76 8.26 6.48
C GLY A 79 -7.29 9.32 7.45
N THR A 80 -6.45 10.21 7.96
CA THR A 80 -6.88 11.37 8.76
C THR A 80 -7.64 12.41 7.95
N ASP A 81 -7.58 12.36 6.62
CA ASP A 81 -8.32 13.24 5.71
C ASP A 81 -9.84 13.07 5.91
N ASP A 82 -10.58 14.19 5.95
CA ASP A 82 -12.03 14.20 6.19
C ASP A 82 -12.84 13.46 5.11
N ARG A 83 -12.29 13.30 3.92
CA ARG A 83 -12.91 12.55 2.81
C ARG A 83 -12.89 11.04 3.02
N VAL A 84 -12.14 10.55 4.00
CA VAL A 84 -12.00 9.11 4.29
C VAL A 84 -13.06 8.67 5.30
N ALA A 85 -13.88 7.69 4.90
CA ALA A 85 -14.93 7.10 5.73
C ALA A 85 -14.47 5.87 6.53
N GLY A 86 -13.41 5.20 6.08
CA GLY A 86 -12.88 4.00 6.76
C GLY A 86 -11.63 3.45 6.07
N LEU A 87 -11.02 2.45 6.70
CA LEU A 87 -9.75 1.85 6.30
C LEU A 87 -9.90 0.33 6.19
N VAL A 88 -9.21 -0.27 5.23
CA VAL A 88 -9.09 -1.73 5.10
C VAL A 88 -7.62 -2.09 4.97
N TYR A 89 -7.15 -2.97 5.84
CA TYR A 89 -5.77 -3.45 5.87
C TYR A 89 -5.71 -4.88 5.33
N ILE A 90 -4.99 -5.09 4.22
CA ILE A 90 -4.80 -6.41 3.60
C ILE A 90 -3.36 -6.85 3.87
N ALA A 91 -3.15 -7.80 4.78
CA ALA A 91 -1.81 -8.27 5.18
C ALA A 91 -0.83 -7.08 5.34
N ALA A 92 -1.22 -6.08 6.13
CA ALA A 92 -0.64 -4.76 6.10
C ALA A 92 -0.11 -4.30 7.45
N LEU A 93 0.83 -3.36 7.41
CA LEU A 93 1.29 -2.63 8.59
C LEU A 93 0.24 -1.58 9.00
N ALA A 94 0.05 -1.41 10.30
CA ALA A 94 -0.83 -0.40 10.89
C ALA A 94 -0.13 0.24 12.10
N PRO A 95 0.98 0.98 11.88
CA PRO A 95 1.78 1.52 12.96
C PRO A 95 1.01 2.55 13.80
N ASP A 96 1.39 2.65 15.07
CA ASP A 96 0.89 3.66 16.01
C ASP A 96 1.77 4.94 15.95
N GLU A 97 1.38 6.00 16.67
CA GLU A 97 2.03 7.33 16.66
C GLU A 97 3.55 7.28 16.92
N ASP A 98 3.98 6.41 17.83
CA ASP A 98 5.39 6.25 18.17
C ASP A 98 6.13 5.18 17.36
N GLU A 99 5.44 4.58 16.39
CA GLU A 99 5.98 3.49 15.58
C GLU A 99 6.40 3.95 14.19
N THR A 100 7.32 3.19 13.62
CA THR A 100 7.65 3.20 12.19
C THR A 100 7.27 1.85 11.59
N SER A 101 7.23 1.74 10.27
CA SER A 101 7.06 0.45 9.59
C SER A 101 8.10 -0.57 10.07
N GLN A 102 9.35 -0.14 10.23
CA GLN A 102 10.46 -0.97 10.71
C GLN A 102 10.23 -1.46 12.16
N SER A 103 9.85 -0.56 13.07
CA SER A 103 9.66 -0.93 14.48
C SER A 103 8.47 -1.88 14.66
N GLN A 104 7.40 -1.71 13.88
CA GLN A 104 6.26 -2.62 13.91
C GLN A 104 6.62 -3.99 13.34
N GLN A 105 7.30 -4.04 12.19
CA GLN A 105 7.73 -5.29 11.57
C GLN A 105 8.69 -6.08 12.48
N ALA A 106 9.57 -5.41 13.19
CA ALA A 106 10.53 -6.05 14.09
C ALA A 106 9.89 -6.82 15.27
N LYS A 107 8.59 -6.64 15.51
CA LYS A 107 7.83 -7.40 16.53
C LYS A 107 7.46 -8.82 16.05
N PHE A 108 7.63 -9.12 14.79
CA PHE A 108 7.24 -10.39 14.17
C PHE A 108 8.45 -11.12 13.58
N PRO A 109 8.38 -12.44 13.38
CA PRO A 109 9.43 -13.19 12.70
C PRO A 109 9.70 -12.61 11.31
N THR A 110 10.99 -12.56 10.95
CA THR A 110 11.41 -12.14 9.61
C THR A 110 10.90 -13.15 8.57
N THR A 111 10.28 -12.66 7.50
CA THR A 111 9.80 -13.50 6.40
C THR A 111 10.93 -13.82 5.41
N ASP A 112 10.83 -14.96 4.74
CA ASP A 112 11.88 -15.49 3.84
C ASP A 112 12.24 -14.53 2.70
N VAL A 113 11.31 -13.68 2.27
CA VAL A 113 11.55 -12.71 1.20
C VAL A 113 12.74 -11.78 1.48
N PHE A 114 13.01 -11.48 2.75
CA PHE A 114 14.14 -10.61 3.12
C PHE A 114 15.53 -11.26 2.94
N ALA A 115 15.61 -12.56 2.73
CA ALA A 115 16.85 -13.21 2.29
C ALA A 115 17.15 -12.98 0.79
N HIS A 116 16.16 -12.50 0.03
CA HIS A 116 16.20 -12.34 -1.41
C HIS A 116 16.14 -10.86 -1.84
N ILE A 117 16.61 -9.95 -0.99
CA ILE A 117 16.73 -8.53 -1.33
C ILE A 117 18.20 -8.14 -1.48
N GLU A 118 18.46 -7.06 -2.18
CA GLU A 118 19.76 -6.39 -2.19
C GLU A 118 19.57 -4.87 -2.08
N VAL A 119 20.52 -4.21 -1.44
CA VAL A 119 20.58 -2.76 -1.38
C VAL A 119 21.59 -2.27 -2.40
N ALA A 120 21.11 -1.52 -3.40
CA ALA A 120 21.95 -0.91 -4.43
C ALA A 120 21.46 0.51 -4.70
N ASP A 121 22.39 1.46 -4.79
CA ASP A 121 22.12 2.88 -5.05
C ASP A 121 21.07 3.51 -4.10
N GLY A 122 21.11 3.11 -2.82
CA GLY A 122 20.17 3.58 -1.81
C GLY A 122 18.76 3.02 -1.92
N ARG A 123 18.55 1.98 -2.75
CA ARG A 123 17.28 1.31 -2.99
C ARG A 123 17.30 -0.16 -2.56
N VAL A 124 16.15 -0.69 -2.15
CA VAL A 124 16.00 -2.10 -1.76
C VAL A 124 15.30 -2.86 -2.88
N TRP A 125 16.07 -3.62 -3.63
CA TRP A 125 15.61 -4.41 -4.76
C TRP A 125 15.20 -5.82 -4.35
N LEU A 126 14.10 -6.32 -4.90
CA LEU A 126 13.79 -7.75 -4.86
C LEU A 126 14.60 -8.46 -5.96
N LYS A 127 15.41 -9.45 -5.56
CA LYS A 127 16.19 -10.26 -6.51
C LYS A 127 15.27 -11.22 -7.30
N PRO A 128 15.66 -11.63 -8.52
CA PRO A 128 14.86 -12.55 -9.33
C PRO A 128 14.48 -13.87 -8.62
N ASP A 129 15.37 -14.40 -7.79
CA ASP A 129 15.15 -15.63 -7.02
C ASP A 129 14.16 -15.45 -5.85
N GLY A 130 13.86 -14.22 -5.46
CA GLY A 130 12.90 -13.89 -4.42
C GLY A 130 11.44 -13.82 -4.88
N ILE A 131 11.20 -13.82 -6.20
CA ILE A 131 9.84 -13.60 -6.71
C ILE A 131 8.84 -14.67 -6.27
N THR A 132 9.30 -15.92 -6.16
CA THR A 132 8.46 -17.03 -5.70
C THR A 132 8.09 -16.92 -4.22
N CYS A 133 8.97 -16.35 -3.38
CA CYS A 133 8.62 -16.02 -1.98
C CYS A 133 7.63 -14.88 -1.90
N PHE A 134 7.73 -13.91 -2.81
CA PHE A 134 6.92 -12.69 -2.81
C PHE A 134 5.53 -12.89 -3.43
N ALA A 135 5.44 -13.64 -4.52
CA ALA A 135 4.25 -13.81 -5.35
C ALA A 135 4.04 -15.26 -5.81
N GLY A 136 4.29 -16.22 -4.93
CA GLY A 136 4.30 -17.66 -5.26
C GLY A 136 2.94 -18.26 -5.60
N ASP A 137 1.85 -17.56 -5.33
CA ASP A 137 0.48 -17.92 -5.71
C ASP A 137 0.11 -17.52 -7.15
N LEU A 138 0.97 -16.73 -7.81
CA LEU A 138 0.79 -16.31 -9.20
C LEU A 138 1.44 -17.29 -10.18
N SER A 139 0.95 -17.28 -11.43
CA SER A 139 1.61 -18.03 -12.51
C SER A 139 3.02 -17.49 -12.77
N GLU A 140 3.91 -18.32 -13.33
CA GLU A 140 5.28 -17.93 -13.66
C GLU A 140 5.35 -16.68 -14.54
N GLN A 141 4.40 -16.51 -15.47
CA GLN A 141 4.32 -15.32 -16.33
C GLN A 141 3.95 -14.08 -15.52
N GLU A 142 2.99 -14.18 -14.61
CA GLU A 142 2.59 -13.08 -13.73
C GLU A 142 3.72 -12.72 -12.75
N GLN A 143 4.43 -13.71 -12.18
CA GLN A 143 5.61 -13.47 -11.34
C GLN A 143 6.69 -12.67 -12.07
N LYS A 144 7.00 -13.03 -13.32
CA LYS A 144 7.96 -12.28 -14.16
C LYS A 144 7.48 -10.83 -14.40
N LEU A 145 6.18 -10.64 -14.59
CA LEU A 145 5.61 -9.30 -14.74
C LEU A 145 5.75 -8.50 -13.45
N VAL A 146 5.37 -9.05 -12.31
CA VAL A 146 5.54 -8.41 -10.99
C VAL A 146 6.98 -8.00 -10.76
N TRP A 147 7.95 -8.88 -11.04
CA TRP A 147 9.36 -8.54 -10.89
C TRP A 147 9.81 -7.41 -11.83
N ALA A 148 9.34 -7.43 -13.07
CA ALA A 148 9.72 -6.43 -14.07
C ALA A 148 9.13 -5.03 -13.80
N THR A 149 7.99 -4.96 -13.10
CA THR A 149 7.29 -3.71 -12.77
C THR A 149 7.42 -3.31 -11.31
N GLN A 150 8.34 -3.95 -10.57
CA GLN A 150 8.49 -3.69 -9.14
C GLN A 150 8.77 -2.23 -8.83
N GLY A 151 8.01 -1.67 -7.91
CA GLY A 151 8.33 -0.40 -7.27
C GLY A 151 9.45 -0.60 -6.24
N VAL A 152 10.58 0.09 -6.41
CA VAL A 152 11.77 -0.12 -5.60
C VAL A 152 11.86 0.93 -4.50
N PRO A 153 11.71 0.54 -3.21
CA PRO A 153 11.71 1.49 -2.11
C PRO A 153 13.10 2.08 -1.83
N ASP A 154 13.09 3.30 -1.32
CA ASP A 154 14.25 3.90 -0.66
C ASP A 154 14.64 3.05 0.56
N ALA A 155 15.94 2.90 0.81
CA ALA A 155 16.45 2.05 1.89
C ALA A 155 16.06 2.54 3.30
N ASP A 156 15.76 3.83 3.45
CA ASP A 156 15.33 4.42 4.72
C ASP A 156 13.80 4.55 4.86
N LEU A 157 13.04 4.12 3.86
CA LEU A 157 11.58 4.32 3.83
C LEU A 157 10.88 3.77 5.07
N PHE A 158 11.29 2.60 5.56
CA PHE A 158 10.67 1.94 6.72
C PHE A 158 10.97 2.60 8.06
N ASN A 159 12.01 3.42 8.14
CA ASN A 159 12.38 4.16 9.35
C ASN A 159 11.67 5.52 9.45
N GLN A 160 10.99 5.95 8.39
CA GLN A 160 10.34 7.25 8.38
C GLN A 160 9.10 7.25 9.29
N ARG A 161 8.96 8.32 10.05
CA ARG A 161 7.81 8.53 10.93
C ARG A 161 6.63 9.07 10.14
N MET A 162 5.44 8.63 10.52
CA MET A 162 4.20 9.17 10.00
C MET A 162 3.58 10.21 10.92
N ASP A 163 2.74 11.06 10.34
CA ASP A 163 1.90 12.00 11.07
C ASP A 163 0.46 11.47 11.05
N GLY A 164 -0.10 11.22 12.24
CA GLY A 164 -1.50 10.80 12.41
C GLY A 164 -1.71 9.28 12.36
N THR A 165 -2.74 8.83 13.06
CA THR A 165 -3.08 7.42 13.27
C THR A 165 -4.58 7.25 13.05
N ALA A 166 -5.00 7.20 11.78
CA ALA A 166 -6.41 7.26 11.40
C ALA A 166 -7.27 6.11 11.98
N TRP A 167 -6.70 4.92 12.16
CA TRP A 167 -7.42 3.77 12.71
C TRP A 167 -7.88 3.96 14.17
N ARG A 168 -7.35 4.96 14.89
CA ARG A 168 -7.84 5.33 16.22
C ARG A 168 -9.17 6.07 16.21
N SER A 169 -9.51 6.71 15.11
CA SER A 169 -10.68 7.58 14.97
C SER A 169 -11.67 7.19 13.88
N LYS A 170 -11.26 6.29 12.99
CA LYS A 170 -12.09 5.84 11.86
C LYS A 170 -12.30 4.32 11.90
N PRO A 171 -13.42 3.82 11.38
CA PRO A 171 -13.65 2.38 11.20
C PRO A 171 -12.51 1.73 10.41
N SER A 172 -12.04 0.57 10.89
CA SER A 172 -10.94 -0.16 10.26
C SER A 172 -11.07 -1.69 10.49
#